data_be8c2506e73f51b7cdd3399c5c99b5e1
#
_entry.id   be8c2506e73f51b7cdd3399c5c99b5e1
#
_cell.length_a   1.000
_cell.length_b   1.000
_cell.length_c   1.000
_cell.angle_alpha   90.00
_cell.angle_beta   90.00
_cell.angle_gamma   90.00
#
_symmetry.space_group_name_H-M   'P 1'
#
loop_
_entity.id
_entity.type
_entity.pdbx_description
1 polymer ?
#
loop_
_entity_poly.entity_id
_entity_poly.type
_entity_poly.pdbx_seq_one_letter_code
_entity_poly.pdbx_strand_id
1 'polypeptide(L)'
;MNRPWLAHYHRATLTIISDSPAPTGGAAPLSAPLWHQLQLVGSVLVAIRAGTSGTAAFEAVDPALRPGVQALGFRVLRWLGRAEALRRQLAKRTPPPPADALLCTALALAWRAEDSPYEPFTLVDQAVEAAKRSPVTRAQAPFINACLRRFLREREALIATTDRELVAQWNHPRWWIERLRRDHPRDWQGILTADNAQPPMTLRVNVQKVAVAPYLSALSAINLVAKRVTESGVQLARAVPVRQLPGFAEGEASVQDAAAQLAAPLLLDGLGRAAPLRLLDACAAPGGKTAHLLELTSAAHVLALDADAARSRRIGETLDRLGLADRARVLVADAARPQAWWDGTPFDGILLDAPCTASGVVRRHPDIRWLRRESDIEQLAMQQAMLLAALWPLVRPGGRLLYCTCSVFRAEGSHQIDAFLAHNTDARLRPSPGHLLPQSTSDVRGVPDNDLGDHDGFFYALLEKSAR
;
A
#
# COMPACT_ATOMS: atom_id res chain seq x y z
N MET A 1 -19.71 16.80 -4.22
CA MET A 1 -18.66 17.00 -5.25
C MET A 1 -17.88 15.71 -5.37
N ASN A 2 -18.12 14.97 -6.45
CA ASN A 2 -17.40 13.72 -6.77
C ASN A 2 -15.93 14.06 -7.00
N ARG A 3 -15.04 13.60 -6.11
CA ARG A 3 -13.60 13.71 -6.32
C ARG A 3 -13.09 12.37 -6.86
N PRO A 4 -12.65 12.31 -8.13
CA PRO A 4 -12.26 11.05 -8.79
C PRO A 4 -11.08 10.33 -8.10
N TRP A 5 -10.28 11.01 -7.28
CA TRP A 5 -9.12 10.43 -6.62
C TRP A 5 -9.44 9.55 -5.39
N LEU A 6 -10.62 9.68 -4.76
CA LEU A 6 -11.05 8.76 -3.70
C LEU A 6 -11.14 7.31 -4.20
N ALA A 7 -11.51 7.12 -5.47
CA ALA A 7 -11.54 5.81 -6.11
C ALA A 7 -10.15 5.26 -6.47
N HIS A 8 -9.12 6.11 -6.56
CA HIS A 8 -7.78 5.68 -7.01
C HIS A 8 -6.92 5.03 -5.92
N TYR A 9 -7.21 5.22 -4.62
CA TYR A 9 -6.40 4.64 -3.53
C TYR A 9 -6.67 3.17 -3.24
N HIS A 10 -7.78 2.60 -3.72
CA HIS A 10 -7.91 1.15 -3.78
C HIS A 10 -6.97 0.49 -4.78
N ARG A 11 -6.23 1.28 -5.57
CA ARG A 11 -5.11 0.79 -6.37
C ARG A 11 -3.88 0.39 -5.52
N ALA A 12 -3.95 0.55 -4.22
CA ALA A 12 -2.82 0.37 -3.29
C ALA A 12 -2.38 -1.08 -3.05
N THR A 13 -2.82 -2.02 -3.88
CA THR A 13 -2.24 -3.36 -3.86
C THR A 13 -1.38 -3.50 -5.11
N LEU A 14 -0.05 -3.39 -4.90
CA LEU A 14 1.00 -3.78 -5.83
C LEU A 14 0.89 -3.19 -7.25
N THR A 15 1.44 -2.00 -7.45
CA THR A 15 2.08 -1.73 -8.74
C THR A 15 3.34 -2.59 -8.80
N ILE A 16 3.14 -3.87 -9.10
CA ILE A 16 4.18 -4.71 -9.67
C ILE A 16 4.65 -3.93 -10.89
N ILE A 17 5.94 -3.70 -11.01
CA ILE A 17 6.58 -3.15 -12.19
C ILE A 17 6.03 -3.96 -13.37
N SER A 18 5.08 -3.38 -14.13
CA SER A 18 4.45 -4.06 -15.25
C SER A 18 5.51 -4.31 -16.31
N ASP A 19 5.59 -5.53 -16.78
CA ASP A 19 6.37 -5.92 -17.94
C ASP A 19 5.94 -5.11 -19.17
N SER A 20 6.82 -4.20 -19.62
CA SER A 20 6.92 -3.92 -21.04
C SER A 20 7.88 -4.96 -21.63
N PRO A 21 7.56 -5.59 -22.77
CA PRO A 21 8.46 -6.57 -23.40
C PRO A 21 9.82 -5.92 -23.65
N ALA A 22 10.88 -6.59 -23.24
CA ALA A 22 12.24 -6.15 -23.49
C ALA A 22 12.48 -6.08 -25.01
N PRO A 23 13.11 -5.01 -25.53
CA PRO A 23 13.62 -5.02 -26.87
C PRO A 23 14.73 -6.08 -26.97
N THR A 24 14.58 -7.01 -27.91
CA THR A 24 15.56 -8.02 -28.25
C THR A 24 16.82 -7.33 -28.81
N GLY A 25 17.95 -7.48 -28.12
CA GLY A 25 19.29 -7.19 -28.63
C GLY A 25 19.69 -5.71 -28.59
N GLY A 26 20.29 -5.27 -27.49
CA GLY A 26 20.96 -3.99 -27.36
C GLY A 26 21.60 -3.86 -25.98
N ALA A 27 22.76 -3.18 -25.88
CA ALA A 27 23.45 -2.88 -24.65
C ALA A 27 22.48 -2.41 -23.55
N ALA A 28 22.71 -2.83 -22.29
CA ALA A 28 21.88 -2.44 -21.14
C ALA A 28 21.60 -0.92 -21.22
N PRO A 29 20.34 -0.48 -21.11
CA PRO A 29 20.02 0.94 -21.23
C PRO A 29 20.81 1.69 -20.17
N LEU A 30 21.63 2.65 -20.61
CA LEU A 30 22.33 3.57 -19.73
C LEU A 30 21.29 4.20 -18.81
N SER A 31 21.42 4.01 -17.50
CA SER A 31 20.50 4.63 -16.54
C SER A 31 20.47 6.13 -16.81
N ALA A 32 19.27 6.70 -16.89
CA ALA A 32 19.14 8.14 -17.15
C ALA A 32 20.00 8.95 -16.16
N PRO A 33 20.62 10.06 -16.60
CA PRO A 33 21.41 10.90 -15.73
C PRO A 33 20.63 11.33 -14.49
N LEU A 34 21.29 11.41 -13.34
CA LEU A 34 20.62 11.71 -12.07
C LEU A 34 19.86 13.05 -12.12
N TRP A 35 20.41 14.08 -12.76
CA TRP A 35 19.71 15.36 -12.93
C TRP A 35 18.33 15.20 -13.59
N HIS A 36 18.21 14.31 -14.55
CA HIS A 36 16.94 14.07 -15.24
C HIS A 36 15.94 13.33 -14.34
N GLN A 37 16.42 12.33 -13.59
CA GLN A 37 15.57 11.66 -12.59
C GLN A 37 15.09 12.65 -11.52
N LEU A 38 15.94 13.55 -11.02
CA LEU A 38 15.56 14.58 -10.06
C LEU A 38 14.52 15.57 -10.61
N GLN A 39 14.60 15.96 -11.89
CA GLN A 39 13.57 16.76 -12.55
C GLN A 39 12.22 16.05 -12.55
N LEU A 40 12.22 14.77 -12.94
CA LEU A 40 10.99 13.96 -12.99
C LEU A 40 10.39 13.75 -11.59
N VAL A 41 11.20 13.47 -10.57
CA VAL A 41 10.74 13.39 -9.17
C VAL A 41 10.15 14.73 -8.73
N GLY A 42 10.78 15.85 -9.05
CA GLY A 42 10.23 17.18 -8.78
C GLY A 42 8.87 17.40 -9.44
N SER A 43 8.71 16.98 -10.70
CA SER A 43 7.43 17.06 -11.41
C SER A 43 6.35 16.17 -10.79
N VAL A 44 6.69 14.95 -10.41
CA VAL A 44 5.80 14.04 -9.66
C VAL A 44 5.37 14.67 -8.34
N LEU A 45 6.30 15.28 -7.60
CA LEU A 45 5.99 15.95 -6.33
C LEU A 45 5.04 17.15 -6.53
N VAL A 46 5.20 17.92 -7.61
CA VAL A 46 4.25 19.00 -7.98
C VAL A 46 2.86 18.43 -8.24
N ALA A 47 2.76 17.33 -9.01
CA ALA A 47 1.49 16.68 -9.31
C ALA A 47 0.79 16.15 -8.04
N ILE A 48 1.54 15.51 -7.14
CA ILE A 48 1.02 15.00 -5.86
C ILE A 48 0.52 16.16 -5.00
N ARG A 49 1.26 17.25 -4.87
CA ARG A 49 0.84 18.44 -4.13
C ARG A 49 -0.41 19.11 -4.74
N ALA A 50 -0.63 18.94 -6.04
CA ALA A 50 -1.84 19.37 -6.73
C ALA A 50 -3.03 18.39 -6.55
N GLY A 51 -2.85 17.25 -5.86
CA GLY A 51 -3.89 16.27 -5.56
C GLY A 51 -3.92 15.05 -6.46
N THR A 52 -2.95 14.87 -7.36
CA THR A 52 -2.80 13.65 -8.16
C THR A 52 -2.29 12.51 -7.28
N SER A 53 -2.86 11.29 -7.42
CA SER A 53 -2.34 10.14 -6.70
C SER A 53 -0.91 9.80 -7.14
N GLY A 54 -0.09 9.28 -6.21
CA GLY A 54 1.28 8.86 -6.54
C GLY A 54 1.30 7.86 -7.70
N THR A 55 0.38 6.90 -7.71
CA THR A 55 0.25 5.94 -8.81
C THR A 55 0.10 6.64 -10.16
N ALA A 56 -0.88 7.55 -10.30
CA ALA A 56 -1.11 8.26 -11.55
C ALA A 56 0.06 9.20 -11.91
N ALA A 57 0.67 9.86 -10.92
CA ALA A 57 1.82 10.73 -11.14
C ALA A 57 3.05 9.96 -11.63
N PHE A 58 3.32 8.75 -11.12
CA PHE A 58 4.40 7.89 -11.60
C PHE A 58 4.07 7.18 -12.93
N GLU A 59 2.81 6.83 -13.18
CA GLU A 59 2.38 6.26 -14.47
C GLU A 59 2.59 7.24 -15.64
N ALA A 60 2.56 8.55 -15.39
CA ALA A 60 2.86 9.57 -16.39
C ALA A 60 4.34 9.68 -16.75
N VAL A 61 5.25 9.04 -15.99
CA VAL A 61 6.69 8.99 -16.29
C VAL A 61 6.94 7.90 -17.33
N ASP A 62 7.87 8.17 -18.27
CA ASP A 62 8.32 7.18 -19.26
C ASP A 62 8.60 5.83 -18.60
N PRO A 63 8.03 4.71 -19.11
CA PRO A 63 8.21 3.38 -18.54
C PRO A 63 9.68 2.98 -18.31
N ALA A 64 10.60 3.40 -19.17
CA ALA A 64 12.04 3.09 -19.03
C ALA A 64 12.69 3.80 -17.84
N LEU A 65 12.18 4.98 -17.44
CA LEU A 65 12.71 5.80 -16.34
C LEU A 65 11.96 5.58 -15.03
N ARG A 66 10.73 5.09 -15.11
CA ARG A 66 9.79 4.96 -14.00
C ARG A 66 10.39 4.24 -12.79
N PRO A 67 11.10 3.10 -12.90
CA PRO A 67 11.62 2.41 -11.74
C PRO A 67 12.57 3.27 -10.89
N GLY A 68 13.51 3.96 -11.51
CA GLY A 68 14.45 4.85 -10.83
C GLY A 68 13.77 6.08 -10.23
N VAL A 69 12.88 6.73 -10.99
CA VAL A 69 12.11 7.89 -10.54
C VAL A 69 11.18 7.51 -9.37
N GLN A 70 10.55 6.35 -9.42
CA GLN A 70 9.68 5.86 -8.35
C GLN A 70 10.46 5.54 -7.08
N ALA A 71 11.62 4.91 -7.19
CA ALA A 71 12.48 4.60 -6.03
C ALA A 71 12.91 5.89 -5.31
N LEU A 72 13.37 6.89 -6.05
CA LEU A 72 13.74 8.20 -5.51
C LEU A 72 12.51 8.95 -4.97
N GLY A 73 11.41 8.95 -5.71
CA GLY A 73 10.17 9.62 -5.34
C GLY A 73 9.56 9.08 -4.05
N PHE A 74 9.54 7.75 -3.86
CA PHE A 74 9.08 7.15 -2.61
C PHE A 74 9.96 7.54 -1.42
N ARG A 75 11.27 7.63 -1.62
CA ARG A 75 12.19 8.12 -0.58
C ARG A 75 11.90 9.59 -0.26
N VAL A 76 11.72 10.43 -1.27
CA VAL A 76 11.36 11.85 -1.08
C VAL A 76 10.05 11.98 -0.31
N LEU A 77 9.02 11.22 -0.67
CA LEU A 77 7.71 11.27 -0.01
C LEU A 77 7.77 10.81 1.45
N ARG A 78 8.64 9.84 1.79
CA ARG A 78 8.86 9.42 3.18
C ARG A 78 9.46 10.53 4.04
N TRP A 79 10.32 11.37 3.46
CA TRP A 79 11.06 12.41 4.18
C TRP A 79 10.59 13.83 3.83
N LEU A 80 9.40 13.96 3.21
CA LEU A 80 8.90 15.24 2.73
C LEU A 80 8.66 16.25 3.87
N GLY A 81 8.14 15.81 5.01
CA GLY A 81 7.93 16.67 6.16
C GLY A 81 9.22 17.31 6.67
N ARG A 82 10.29 16.54 6.72
CA ARG A 82 11.64 17.01 7.06
C ARG A 82 12.17 17.97 6.00
N ALA A 83 12.06 17.61 4.73
CA ALA A 83 12.54 18.43 3.63
C ALA A 83 11.86 19.80 3.59
N GLU A 84 10.55 19.85 3.81
CA GLU A 84 9.78 21.10 3.87
C GLU A 84 10.16 21.97 5.08
N ALA A 85 10.43 21.37 6.24
CA ALA A 85 10.92 22.09 7.41
C ALA A 85 12.30 22.71 7.16
N LEU A 86 13.24 21.92 6.60
CA LEU A 86 14.56 22.41 6.21
C LEU A 86 14.45 23.53 5.16
N ARG A 87 13.58 23.39 4.17
CA ARG A 87 13.34 24.43 3.18
C ARG A 87 12.86 25.72 3.82
N ARG A 88 11.97 25.67 4.81
CA ARG A 88 11.53 26.89 5.56
C ARG A 88 12.68 27.60 6.28
N GLN A 89 13.63 26.84 6.82
CA GLN A 89 14.83 27.41 7.46
C GLN A 89 15.81 28.04 6.47
N LEU A 90 15.89 27.47 5.26
CA LEU A 90 16.81 27.92 4.21
C LEU A 90 16.25 29.07 3.37
N ALA A 91 14.94 29.14 3.21
CA ALA A 91 14.26 30.10 2.36
C ALA A 91 13.14 30.83 3.13
N LYS A 92 13.31 32.14 3.33
CA LYS A 92 12.30 32.98 4.00
C LYS A 92 10.96 33.05 3.25
N ARG A 93 10.99 32.95 1.92
CA ARG A 93 9.80 32.92 1.05
C ARG A 93 9.76 31.60 0.32
N THR A 94 8.57 31.05 0.17
CA THR A 94 8.39 29.82 -0.63
C THR A 94 8.73 30.09 -2.09
N PRO A 95 9.64 29.32 -2.68
CA PRO A 95 9.94 29.44 -4.12
C PRO A 95 8.73 29.05 -5.00
N PRO A 96 8.77 29.36 -6.32
CA PRO A 96 7.79 28.83 -7.25
C PRO A 96 7.67 27.30 -7.13
N PRO A 97 6.46 26.71 -7.31
CA PRO A 97 6.21 25.30 -7.03
C PRO A 97 7.21 24.30 -7.65
N PRO A 98 7.65 24.45 -8.93
CA PRO A 98 8.65 23.54 -9.49
C PRO A 98 10.03 23.65 -8.83
N ALA A 99 10.47 24.86 -8.46
CA ALA A 99 11.74 25.08 -7.78
C ALA A 99 11.68 24.59 -6.32
N ASP A 100 10.56 24.82 -5.63
CA ASP A 100 10.30 24.30 -4.29
C ASP A 100 10.33 22.77 -4.27
N ALA A 101 9.66 22.13 -5.22
CA ALA A 101 9.63 20.68 -5.34
C ALA A 101 11.03 20.09 -5.60
N LEU A 102 11.81 20.69 -6.51
CA LEU A 102 13.17 20.24 -6.76
C LEU A 102 14.10 20.44 -5.55
N LEU A 103 13.99 21.58 -4.85
CA LEU A 103 14.73 21.83 -3.60
C LEU A 103 14.34 20.83 -2.51
N CYS A 104 13.06 20.59 -2.29
CA CYS A 104 12.58 19.60 -1.32
C CYS A 104 13.02 18.17 -1.71
N THR A 105 13.03 17.83 -3.01
CA THR A 105 13.55 16.56 -3.50
C THR A 105 15.01 16.38 -3.09
N ALA A 106 15.88 17.35 -3.35
CA ALA A 106 17.30 17.28 -3.00
C ALA A 106 17.49 17.22 -1.46
N LEU A 107 16.76 18.03 -0.68
CA LEU A 107 16.83 18.02 0.78
C LEU A 107 16.38 16.68 1.37
N ALA A 108 15.30 16.08 0.87
CA ALA A 108 14.81 14.79 1.31
C ALA A 108 15.82 13.65 1.05
N LEU A 109 16.62 13.76 0.00
CA LEU A 109 17.66 12.78 -0.32
C LEU A 109 18.97 13.02 0.43
N ALA A 110 19.24 14.27 0.86
CA ALA A 110 20.49 14.67 1.48
C ALA A 110 20.49 14.71 3.01
N TRP A 111 19.32 14.78 3.68
CA TRP A 111 19.24 15.12 5.09
C TRP A 111 19.88 14.07 6.03
N ARG A 112 19.83 12.78 5.67
CA ARG A 112 20.54 11.69 6.35
C ARG A 112 21.70 11.23 5.48
N ALA A 113 22.94 11.43 5.96
CA ALA A 113 24.12 11.06 5.20
C ALA A 113 24.23 9.56 5.02
N GLU A 114 24.00 8.83 6.12
CA GLU A 114 24.08 7.36 6.20
C GLU A 114 23.10 6.65 5.26
N ASP A 115 21.97 7.27 4.97
CA ASP A 115 20.92 6.72 4.12
C ASP A 115 20.92 7.34 2.71
N SER A 116 21.81 8.30 2.43
CA SER A 116 21.81 8.98 1.13
C SER A 116 22.22 8.01 0.02
N PRO A 117 21.46 7.90 -1.07
CA PRO A 117 21.83 7.05 -2.21
C PRO A 117 22.98 7.63 -3.04
N TYR A 118 23.40 8.86 -2.77
CA TYR A 118 24.42 9.59 -3.50
C TYR A 118 25.29 10.42 -2.55
N GLU A 119 26.54 10.62 -2.94
CA GLU A 119 27.43 11.55 -2.25
C GLU A 119 26.83 12.96 -2.23
N PRO A 120 26.92 13.71 -1.09
CA PRO A 120 26.26 14.99 -0.93
C PRO A 120 26.58 16.01 -2.01
N PHE A 121 27.86 16.11 -2.43
CA PHE A 121 28.27 17.02 -3.48
C PHE A 121 27.72 16.65 -4.85
N THR A 122 27.70 15.35 -5.18
CA THR A 122 27.10 14.85 -6.42
C THR A 122 25.62 15.20 -6.46
N LEU A 123 24.89 14.99 -5.35
CA LEU A 123 23.47 15.30 -5.29
C LEU A 123 23.20 16.79 -5.49
N VAL A 124 24.00 17.67 -4.86
CA VAL A 124 23.88 19.13 -5.03
C VAL A 124 24.16 19.54 -6.48
N ASP A 125 25.25 19.04 -7.06
CA ASP A 125 25.60 19.35 -8.46
C ASP A 125 24.48 18.91 -9.41
N GLN A 126 23.99 17.69 -9.28
CA GLN A 126 22.94 17.14 -10.13
C GLN A 126 21.58 17.84 -9.93
N ALA A 127 21.27 18.30 -8.72
CA ALA A 127 20.06 19.09 -8.47
C ALA A 127 20.15 20.49 -9.10
N VAL A 128 21.32 21.12 -9.07
CA VAL A 128 21.58 22.40 -9.73
C VAL A 128 21.55 22.25 -11.26
N GLU A 129 22.12 21.17 -11.78
CA GLU A 129 22.07 20.85 -13.21
C GLU A 129 20.62 20.58 -13.65
N ALA A 130 19.84 19.86 -12.85
CA ALA A 130 18.41 19.67 -13.07
C ALA A 130 17.69 21.04 -13.18
N ALA A 131 17.97 21.95 -12.25
CA ALA A 131 17.38 23.29 -12.29
C ALA A 131 17.77 24.09 -13.55
N LYS A 132 19.04 24.05 -13.96
CA LYS A 132 19.54 24.78 -15.15
C LYS A 132 18.92 24.28 -16.46
N ARG A 133 18.70 22.97 -16.58
CA ARG A 133 18.19 22.34 -17.81
C ARG A 133 16.68 22.50 -18.01
N SER A 134 15.94 22.84 -16.95
CA SER A 134 14.50 23.04 -17.06
C SER A 134 14.15 24.52 -17.25
N PRO A 135 13.36 24.88 -18.27
CA PRO A 135 12.93 26.26 -18.49
C PRO A 135 12.20 26.86 -17.29
N VAL A 136 11.42 26.02 -16.56
CA VAL A 136 10.58 26.46 -15.42
C VAL A 136 11.36 26.67 -14.13
N THR A 137 12.59 26.16 -14.02
CA THR A 137 13.43 26.27 -12.81
C THR A 137 14.77 26.96 -13.04
N ARG A 138 15.15 27.23 -14.32
CA ARG A 138 16.47 27.79 -14.69
C ARG A 138 16.80 29.09 -13.94
N ALA A 139 15.84 29.99 -13.84
CA ALA A 139 16.02 31.25 -13.12
C ALA A 139 16.27 31.06 -11.62
N GLN A 140 15.87 29.93 -11.05
CA GLN A 140 16.02 29.59 -9.63
C GLN A 140 17.28 28.73 -9.34
N ALA A 141 18.05 28.34 -10.34
CA ALA A 141 19.23 27.50 -10.16
C ALA A 141 20.28 28.08 -9.17
N PRO A 142 20.61 29.39 -9.24
CA PRO A 142 21.52 30.01 -8.25
C PRO A 142 20.96 29.95 -6.83
N PHE A 143 19.66 30.16 -6.66
CA PHE A 143 18.98 30.09 -5.37
C PHE A 143 19.00 28.65 -4.80
N ILE A 144 18.67 27.65 -5.61
CA ILE A 144 18.71 26.22 -5.22
C ILE A 144 20.14 25.85 -4.79
N ASN A 145 21.16 26.25 -5.57
CA ASN A 145 22.56 26.03 -5.22
C ASN A 145 22.93 26.66 -3.87
N ALA A 146 22.55 27.91 -3.65
CA ALA A 146 22.83 28.60 -2.39
C ALA A 146 22.19 27.90 -1.18
N CYS A 147 20.91 27.49 -1.31
CA CYS A 147 20.20 26.74 -0.26
C CYS A 147 20.88 25.40 0.04
N LEU A 148 21.19 24.60 -0.98
CA LEU A 148 21.78 23.27 -0.77
C LEU A 148 23.21 23.36 -0.21
N ARG A 149 24.04 24.32 -0.67
CA ARG A 149 25.37 24.56 -0.08
C ARG A 149 25.29 25.03 1.37
N ARG A 150 24.34 25.91 1.69
CA ARG A 150 24.07 26.31 3.07
C ARG A 150 23.64 25.13 3.92
N PHE A 151 22.76 24.27 3.40
CA PHE A 151 22.33 23.06 4.10
C PHE A 151 23.53 22.15 4.42
N LEU A 152 24.44 21.88 3.45
CA LEU A 152 25.60 21.04 3.72
C LEU A 152 26.53 21.62 4.77
N ARG A 153 26.71 22.94 4.79
CA ARG A 153 27.57 23.63 5.76
C ARG A 153 26.99 23.70 7.17
N GLU A 154 25.67 23.88 7.29
CA GLU A 154 24.94 24.09 8.54
C GLU A 154 24.05 22.89 8.93
N ARG A 155 24.32 21.72 8.37
CA ARG A 155 23.45 20.54 8.39
C ARG A 155 22.97 20.16 9.78
N GLU A 156 23.89 19.96 10.73
CA GLU A 156 23.56 19.51 12.09
C GLU A 156 22.66 20.51 12.83
N ALA A 157 22.99 21.79 12.74
CA ALA A 157 22.20 22.85 13.37
C ALA A 157 20.79 22.97 12.77
N LEU A 158 20.67 22.85 11.45
CA LEU A 158 19.39 22.88 10.76
C LEU A 158 18.53 21.65 11.11
N ILE A 159 19.13 20.47 11.17
CA ILE A 159 18.43 19.24 11.58
C ILE A 159 17.95 19.36 13.01
N ALA A 160 18.82 19.76 13.97
CA ALA A 160 18.46 19.94 15.37
C ALA A 160 17.32 20.96 15.57
N THR A 161 17.28 22.01 14.76
CA THR A 161 16.17 22.96 14.75
C THR A 161 14.87 22.33 14.30
N THR A 162 14.89 21.55 13.21
CA THR A 162 13.69 20.93 12.64
C THR A 162 13.25 19.69 13.42
N ASP A 163 14.10 19.08 14.27
CA ASP A 163 13.71 17.98 15.18
C ASP A 163 12.65 18.39 16.21
N ARG A 164 12.52 19.68 16.48
CA ARG A 164 11.49 20.26 17.37
C ARG A 164 10.11 20.35 16.68
N GLU A 165 10.05 20.22 15.37
CA GLU A 165 8.81 20.29 14.61
C GLU A 165 8.22 18.89 14.46
N LEU A 166 7.02 18.67 15.01
CA LEU A 166 6.35 17.35 15.03
C LEU A 166 6.24 16.71 13.63
N VAL A 167 5.86 17.52 12.61
CA VAL A 167 5.72 17.03 11.22
C VAL A 167 7.07 16.64 10.63
N ALA A 168 8.13 17.37 10.93
CA ALA A 168 9.48 17.06 10.46
C ALA A 168 10.07 15.84 11.17
N GLN A 169 9.80 15.68 12.46
CA GLN A 169 10.26 14.54 13.26
C GLN A 169 9.68 13.24 12.75
N TRP A 170 8.36 13.21 12.53
CA TRP A 170 7.62 11.99 12.19
C TRP A 170 7.29 11.83 10.70
N ASN A 171 7.47 12.88 9.89
CA ASN A 171 7.17 12.91 8.45
C ASN A 171 5.72 12.53 8.11
N HIS A 172 4.79 12.95 8.96
CA HIS A 172 3.35 12.81 8.76
C HIS A 172 2.64 14.13 9.04
N PRO A 173 1.46 14.39 8.45
CA PRO A 173 0.66 15.55 8.79
C PRO A 173 0.30 15.57 10.30
N ARG A 174 0.17 16.75 10.88
CA ARG A 174 -0.14 16.91 12.31
C ARG A 174 -1.39 16.15 12.72
N TRP A 175 -2.49 16.29 11.96
CA TRP A 175 -3.76 15.61 12.24
C TRP A 175 -3.62 14.08 12.29
N TRP A 176 -2.76 13.51 11.42
CA TRP A 176 -2.48 12.07 11.38
C TRP A 176 -1.78 11.59 12.66
N ILE A 177 -0.76 12.32 13.07
CA ILE A 177 -0.01 12.02 14.30
C ILE A 177 -0.93 12.11 15.52
N GLU A 178 -1.74 13.17 15.61
CA GLU A 178 -2.70 13.38 16.70
C GLU A 178 -3.80 12.31 16.71
N ARG A 179 -4.23 11.87 15.53
CA ARG A 179 -5.19 10.76 15.41
C ARG A 179 -4.58 9.45 15.90
N LEU A 180 -3.38 9.08 15.49
CA LEU A 180 -2.71 7.86 15.96
C LEU A 180 -2.46 7.88 17.46
N ARG A 181 -2.10 9.04 18.03
CA ARG A 181 -1.96 9.20 19.49
C ARG A 181 -3.26 8.88 20.24
N ARG A 182 -4.41 9.27 19.71
CA ARG A 182 -5.73 8.96 20.28
C ARG A 182 -6.10 7.49 20.13
N ASP A 183 -5.92 6.96 18.91
CA ASP A 183 -6.35 5.62 18.57
C ASP A 183 -5.41 4.54 19.16
N HIS A 184 -4.09 4.80 19.20
CA HIS A 184 -3.03 3.86 19.65
C HIS A 184 -2.01 4.56 20.55
N PRO A 185 -2.37 4.95 21.79
CA PRO A 185 -1.53 5.78 22.65
C PRO A 185 -0.19 5.13 23.04
N ARG A 186 -0.08 3.80 22.98
CA ARG A 186 1.17 3.06 23.25
C ARG A 186 2.01 2.81 22.01
N ASP A 187 1.39 2.69 20.84
CA ASP A 187 2.00 2.14 19.62
C ASP A 187 2.25 3.18 18.53
N TRP A 188 1.69 4.40 18.65
CA TRP A 188 1.71 5.43 17.60
C TRP A 188 3.11 5.76 17.08
N GLN A 189 4.15 5.73 17.94
CA GLN A 189 5.53 5.99 17.53
C GLN A 189 6.08 4.84 16.67
N GLY A 190 5.81 3.60 17.08
CA GLY A 190 6.17 2.40 16.32
C GLY A 190 5.53 2.40 14.94
N ILE A 191 4.24 2.75 14.85
CA ILE A 191 3.51 2.86 13.57
C ILE A 191 4.17 3.89 12.66
N LEU A 192 4.40 5.12 13.14
CA LEU A 192 5.02 6.19 12.34
C LEU A 192 6.46 5.87 11.93
N THR A 193 7.19 5.14 12.75
CA THR A 193 8.54 4.65 12.43
C THR A 193 8.48 3.61 11.31
N ALA A 194 7.60 2.63 11.43
CA ALA A 194 7.38 1.61 10.40
C ALA A 194 6.93 2.21 9.07
N ASP A 195 6.07 3.23 9.10
CA ASP A 195 5.60 3.95 7.92
C ASP A 195 6.74 4.66 7.15
N ASN A 196 7.82 5.02 7.83
CA ASN A 196 9.01 5.63 7.23
C ASN A 196 10.06 4.61 6.78
N ALA A 197 9.90 3.34 7.15
CA ALA A 197 10.79 2.26 6.72
C ALA A 197 10.45 1.75 5.31
N GLN A 198 11.39 1.05 4.72
CA GLN A 198 11.14 0.33 3.46
C GLN A 198 10.33 -0.94 3.77
N PRO A 199 9.20 -1.17 3.07
CA PRO A 199 8.40 -2.36 3.30
C PRO A 199 9.12 -3.63 2.85
N PRO A 200 8.91 -4.76 3.54
CA PRO A 200 9.40 -6.03 3.07
C PRO A 200 8.67 -6.49 1.81
N MET A 201 9.33 -7.31 1.01
CA MET A 201 8.67 -8.04 -0.09
C MET A 201 8.24 -9.40 0.42
N THR A 202 6.93 -9.60 0.51
CA THR A 202 6.32 -10.87 0.93
C THR A 202 5.57 -11.49 -0.24
N LEU A 203 5.76 -12.78 -0.42
CA LEU A 203 5.13 -13.59 -1.45
C LEU A 203 4.11 -14.50 -0.79
N ARG A 204 3.00 -14.73 -1.47
CA ARG A 204 2.08 -15.83 -1.20
C ARG A 204 2.35 -16.92 -2.22
N VAL A 205 2.69 -18.10 -1.75
CA VAL A 205 2.90 -19.29 -2.57
C VAL A 205 1.54 -19.92 -2.89
N ASN A 206 1.29 -20.22 -4.15
CA ASN A 206 0.09 -20.93 -4.60
C ASN A 206 0.24 -22.42 -4.26
N VAL A 207 -0.33 -22.83 -3.15
CA VAL A 207 -0.21 -24.19 -2.60
C VAL A 207 -0.88 -25.26 -3.46
N GLN A 208 -1.69 -24.87 -4.46
CA GLN A 208 -2.23 -25.80 -5.47
C GLN A 208 -1.18 -26.16 -6.54
N LYS A 209 -0.15 -25.33 -6.73
CA LYS A 209 0.90 -25.55 -7.75
C LYS A 209 2.21 -26.02 -7.15
N VAL A 210 2.63 -25.43 -6.01
CA VAL A 210 3.89 -25.78 -5.37
C VAL A 210 3.79 -25.63 -3.84
N ALA A 211 4.39 -26.54 -3.09
CA ALA A 211 4.45 -26.39 -1.64
C ALA A 211 5.50 -25.33 -1.21
N VAL A 212 5.33 -24.75 -0.01
CA VAL A 212 6.17 -23.65 0.47
C VAL A 212 7.65 -24.07 0.60
N ALA A 213 7.95 -25.29 1.08
CA ALA A 213 9.32 -25.73 1.25
C ALA A 213 10.10 -25.90 -0.08
N PRO A 214 9.56 -26.58 -1.13
CA PRO A 214 10.13 -26.55 -2.47
C PRO A 214 10.32 -25.14 -3.04
N TYR A 215 9.37 -24.22 -2.83
CA TYR A 215 9.49 -22.86 -3.30
C TYR A 215 10.63 -22.09 -2.62
N LEU A 216 10.82 -22.27 -1.31
CA LEU A 216 11.97 -21.73 -0.57
C LEU A 216 13.30 -22.28 -1.11
N SER A 217 13.35 -23.58 -1.47
CA SER A 217 14.52 -24.17 -2.09
C SER A 217 14.81 -23.57 -3.47
N ALA A 218 13.79 -23.31 -4.28
CA ALA A 218 13.94 -22.65 -5.58
C ALA A 218 14.45 -21.21 -5.44
N LEU A 219 13.99 -20.45 -4.45
CA LEU A 219 14.53 -19.11 -4.13
C LEU A 219 16.02 -19.20 -3.72
N SER A 220 16.36 -20.16 -2.86
CA SER A 220 17.75 -20.36 -2.41
C SER A 220 18.68 -20.72 -3.58
N ALA A 221 18.24 -21.52 -4.52
CA ALA A 221 19.01 -21.91 -5.71
C ALA A 221 19.43 -20.72 -6.58
N ILE A 222 18.69 -19.61 -6.52
CA ILE A 222 19.02 -18.35 -7.21
C ILE A 222 19.58 -17.27 -6.26
N ASN A 223 20.09 -17.67 -5.10
CA ASN A 223 20.67 -16.80 -4.07
C ASN A 223 19.70 -15.73 -3.52
N LEU A 224 18.40 -16.01 -3.46
CA LEU A 224 17.42 -15.21 -2.76
C LEU A 224 17.13 -15.79 -1.37
N VAL A 225 17.63 -15.10 -0.35
CA VAL A 225 17.37 -15.47 1.04
C VAL A 225 15.93 -15.10 1.39
N ALA A 226 15.20 -16.08 1.92
CA ALA A 226 13.79 -15.92 2.29
C ALA A 226 13.45 -16.75 3.54
N LYS A 227 12.40 -16.35 4.26
CA LYS A 227 11.86 -17.08 5.41
C LYS A 227 10.35 -17.25 5.30
N ARG A 228 9.82 -18.34 5.83
CA ARG A 228 8.37 -18.51 5.97
C ARG A 228 7.82 -17.56 7.03
N VAL A 229 6.67 -16.92 6.76
CA VAL A 229 6.03 -15.94 7.67
C VAL A 229 4.54 -16.21 7.89
N THR A 230 3.89 -16.96 6.99
CA THR A 230 2.52 -17.46 7.17
C THR A 230 2.45 -18.90 6.65
N GLU A 231 1.29 -19.52 6.70
CA GLU A 231 1.13 -20.89 6.19
C GLU A 231 1.54 -21.01 4.71
N SER A 232 1.16 -20.02 3.88
CA SER A 232 1.53 -19.91 2.47
C SER A 232 2.50 -18.76 2.17
N GLY A 233 2.93 -18.00 3.17
CA GLY A 233 3.70 -16.77 3.01
C GLY A 233 5.20 -16.94 3.16
N VAL A 234 5.94 -16.30 2.27
CA VAL A 234 7.40 -16.24 2.24
C VAL A 234 7.85 -14.79 2.14
N GLN A 235 8.68 -14.33 3.09
CA GLN A 235 9.26 -12.99 3.12
C GLN A 235 10.70 -13.01 2.63
N LEU A 236 11.00 -12.18 1.63
CA LEU A 236 12.34 -12.04 1.07
C LEU A 236 13.20 -11.10 1.93
N ALA A 237 14.49 -11.43 2.09
CA ALA A 237 15.45 -10.54 2.76
C ALA A 237 15.70 -9.24 1.99
N ARG A 238 15.50 -9.24 0.66
CA ARG A 238 15.55 -8.05 -0.19
C ARG A 238 14.49 -8.13 -1.30
N ALA A 239 13.92 -6.99 -1.65
CA ALA A 239 13.00 -6.91 -2.78
C ALA A 239 13.74 -7.12 -4.10
N VAL A 240 13.10 -7.84 -5.03
CA VAL A 240 13.58 -8.08 -6.40
C VAL A 240 12.46 -7.86 -7.41
N PRO A 241 12.77 -7.56 -8.67
CA PRO A 241 11.79 -7.54 -9.75
C PRO A 241 11.07 -8.89 -9.86
N VAL A 242 9.75 -8.89 -10.04
CA VAL A 242 8.94 -10.13 -10.07
C VAL A 242 9.38 -11.12 -11.17
N ARG A 243 9.96 -10.64 -12.27
CA ARG A 243 10.52 -11.48 -13.33
C ARG A 243 11.72 -12.33 -12.90
N GLN A 244 12.33 -12.01 -11.74
CA GLN A 244 13.44 -12.80 -11.16
C GLN A 244 12.93 -13.88 -10.21
N LEU A 245 11.63 -13.88 -9.88
CA LEU A 245 11.05 -14.87 -8.98
C LEU A 245 10.77 -16.17 -9.77
N PRO A 246 11.20 -17.33 -9.25
CA PRO A 246 10.89 -18.61 -9.90
C PRO A 246 9.37 -18.84 -9.95
N GLY A 247 8.87 -19.36 -11.06
CA GLY A 247 7.47 -19.73 -11.23
C GLY A 247 6.45 -18.59 -11.13
N PHE A 248 6.88 -17.30 -11.15
CA PHE A 248 5.95 -16.19 -11.01
C PHE A 248 5.00 -16.05 -12.22
N ALA A 249 5.53 -16.17 -13.43
CA ALA A 249 4.73 -16.13 -14.65
C ALA A 249 3.75 -17.32 -14.71
N GLU A 250 4.17 -18.47 -14.23
CA GLU A 250 3.41 -19.72 -14.15
C GLU A 250 2.39 -19.71 -13.00
N GLY A 251 2.36 -18.65 -12.21
CA GLY A 251 1.39 -18.48 -11.13
C GLY A 251 1.69 -19.29 -9.86
N GLU A 252 2.94 -19.69 -9.63
CA GLU A 252 3.37 -20.39 -8.41
C GLU A 252 3.42 -19.46 -7.20
N ALA A 253 3.54 -18.15 -7.44
CA ALA A 253 3.53 -17.15 -6.37
C ALA A 253 2.85 -15.85 -6.77
N SER A 254 2.41 -15.10 -5.77
CA SER A 254 1.90 -13.73 -5.89
C SER A 254 2.57 -12.84 -4.85
N VAL A 255 2.82 -11.59 -5.19
CA VAL A 255 3.27 -10.61 -4.17
C VAL A 255 2.06 -10.17 -3.35
N GLN A 256 2.09 -10.46 -2.05
CA GLN A 256 1.03 -10.06 -1.13
C GLN A 256 1.61 -9.92 0.27
N ASP A 257 1.25 -8.83 0.96
CA ASP A 257 1.67 -8.61 2.36
C ASP A 257 1.20 -9.73 3.28
N ALA A 258 1.99 -10.03 4.32
CA ALA A 258 1.67 -11.12 5.25
C ALA A 258 0.34 -10.91 5.97
N ALA A 259 0.04 -9.68 6.42
CA ALA A 259 -1.25 -9.39 7.03
C ALA A 259 -2.40 -9.56 6.03
N ALA A 260 -2.24 -9.16 4.76
CA ALA A 260 -3.26 -9.33 3.73
C ALA A 260 -3.57 -10.81 3.42
N GLN A 261 -2.62 -11.72 3.68
CA GLN A 261 -2.80 -13.18 3.48
C GLN A 261 -3.74 -13.81 4.52
N LEU A 262 -4.06 -13.14 5.62
CA LEU A 262 -4.97 -13.67 6.64
C LEU A 262 -6.44 -13.69 6.19
N ALA A 263 -6.83 -12.88 5.19
CA ALA A 263 -8.23 -12.73 4.80
C ALA A 263 -8.88 -14.07 4.37
N ALA A 264 -8.24 -14.82 3.49
CA ALA A 264 -8.83 -16.06 2.99
C ALA A 264 -8.89 -17.18 4.05
N PRO A 265 -7.83 -17.47 4.82
CA PRO A 265 -7.91 -18.44 5.91
C PRO A 265 -8.99 -18.10 6.95
N LEU A 266 -9.09 -16.83 7.37
CA LEU A 266 -10.09 -16.38 8.35
C LEU A 266 -11.53 -16.58 7.85
N LEU A 267 -11.82 -16.20 6.60
CA LEU A 267 -13.16 -16.38 6.05
C LEU A 267 -13.53 -17.86 5.92
N LEU A 268 -12.58 -18.68 5.49
CA LEU A 268 -12.82 -20.11 5.21
C LEU A 268 -12.79 -21.00 6.46
N ASP A 269 -12.27 -20.50 7.58
CA ASP A 269 -12.20 -21.27 8.83
C ASP A 269 -13.60 -21.71 9.28
N GLY A 270 -13.82 -23.05 9.40
CA GLY A 270 -15.09 -23.65 9.80
C GLY A 270 -16.26 -23.49 8.79
N LEU A 271 -16.06 -22.93 7.60
CA LEU A 271 -16.97 -23.16 6.47
C LEU A 271 -16.73 -24.58 5.97
N GLY A 272 -17.76 -25.44 6.01
CA GLY A 272 -17.64 -26.86 5.62
C GLY A 272 -17.06 -27.01 4.22
N ARG A 273 -16.18 -27.99 4.04
CA ARG A 273 -15.54 -28.31 2.73
C ARG A 273 -16.29 -29.36 1.93
N ALA A 274 -17.42 -29.86 2.43
CA ALA A 274 -18.16 -31.00 1.85
C ALA A 274 -19.06 -30.62 0.65
N ALA A 275 -19.35 -29.34 0.46
CA ALA A 275 -20.16 -28.84 -0.66
C ALA A 275 -19.46 -27.67 -1.35
N PRO A 276 -19.77 -27.37 -2.62
CA PRO A 276 -19.28 -26.18 -3.28
C PRO A 276 -19.68 -24.92 -2.52
N LEU A 277 -18.69 -24.11 -2.11
CA LEU A 277 -18.93 -22.86 -1.42
C LEU A 277 -19.24 -21.75 -2.43
N ARG A 278 -20.29 -20.99 -2.15
CA ARG A 278 -20.64 -19.77 -2.86
C ARG A 278 -20.10 -18.55 -2.10
N LEU A 279 -19.05 -17.94 -2.61
CA LEU A 279 -18.37 -16.84 -1.97
C LEU A 279 -18.55 -15.52 -2.75
N LEU A 280 -18.54 -14.41 -2.02
CA LEU A 280 -18.49 -13.06 -2.57
C LEU A 280 -17.21 -12.37 -2.11
N ASP A 281 -16.47 -11.77 -3.03
CA ASP A 281 -15.44 -10.77 -2.75
C ASP A 281 -15.98 -9.41 -3.23
N ALA A 282 -16.41 -8.57 -2.28
CA ALA A 282 -17.26 -7.41 -2.54
C ALA A 282 -16.51 -6.17 -3.06
N CYS A 283 -15.17 -6.09 -2.85
CA CYS A 283 -14.30 -5.00 -3.32
C CYS A 283 -12.98 -5.63 -3.80
N ALA A 284 -13.08 -6.49 -4.82
CA ALA A 284 -12.12 -7.54 -5.12
C ALA A 284 -10.80 -7.08 -5.75
N ALA A 285 -10.78 -5.92 -6.41
CA ALA A 285 -9.60 -5.51 -7.19
C ALA A 285 -8.37 -5.22 -6.31
N PRO A 286 -7.21 -5.72 -6.74
CA PRO A 286 -6.84 -6.32 -8.04
C PRO A 286 -6.95 -7.86 -8.11
N GLY A 287 -7.71 -8.52 -7.24
CA GLY A 287 -7.97 -9.95 -7.30
C GLY A 287 -7.09 -10.83 -6.40
N GLY A 288 -6.19 -10.23 -5.62
CA GLY A 288 -5.26 -10.99 -4.77
C GLY A 288 -5.93 -11.81 -3.67
N LYS A 289 -6.99 -11.28 -3.03
CA LYS A 289 -7.77 -12.00 -2.01
C LYS A 289 -8.73 -13.01 -2.64
N THR A 290 -9.38 -12.65 -3.77
CA THR A 290 -10.17 -13.57 -4.60
C THR A 290 -9.37 -14.81 -4.98
N ALA A 291 -8.15 -14.60 -5.52
CA ALA A 291 -7.26 -15.70 -5.88
C ALA A 291 -6.90 -16.55 -4.67
N HIS A 292 -6.60 -15.95 -3.52
CA HIS A 292 -6.24 -16.71 -2.32
C HIS A 292 -7.39 -17.58 -1.80
N LEU A 293 -8.64 -17.09 -1.85
CA LEU A 293 -9.83 -17.93 -1.56
C LEU A 293 -9.88 -19.17 -2.46
N LEU A 294 -9.65 -18.98 -3.75
CA LEU A 294 -9.67 -20.06 -4.74
C LEU A 294 -8.45 -21.01 -4.63
N GLU A 295 -7.28 -20.50 -4.20
CA GLU A 295 -6.09 -21.31 -3.93
C GLU A 295 -6.28 -22.24 -2.72
N LEU A 296 -7.02 -21.79 -1.70
CA LEU A 296 -7.23 -22.57 -0.47
C LEU A 296 -8.37 -23.58 -0.54
N THR A 297 -9.27 -23.44 -1.52
CA THR A 297 -10.37 -24.41 -1.70
C THR A 297 -10.67 -24.64 -3.17
N SER A 298 -10.64 -25.94 -3.58
CA SER A 298 -10.97 -26.35 -4.95
C SER A 298 -12.47 -26.35 -5.23
N ALA A 299 -13.31 -26.39 -4.20
CA ALA A 299 -14.76 -26.50 -4.31
C ALA A 299 -15.50 -25.14 -4.25
N ALA A 300 -14.78 -24.01 -4.20
CA ALA A 300 -15.43 -22.71 -4.14
C ALA A 300 -15.63 -22.07 -5.51
N HIS A 301 -16.75 -21.35 -5.65
CA HIS A 301 -16.99 -20.36 -6.70
C HIS A 301 -17.07 -18.98 -6.09
N VAL A 302 -16.33 -18.03 -6.66
CA VAL A 302 -16.27 -16.64 -6.15
C VAL A 302 -16.92 -15.68 -7.14
N LEU A 303 -17.90 -14.93 -6.67
CA LEU A 303 -18.35 -13.69 -7.34
C LEU A 303 -17.43 -12.56 -6.86
N ALA A 304 -16.68 -11.97 -7.78
CA ALA A 304 -15.75 -10.87 -7.49
C ALA A 304 -16.32 -9.56 -8.04
N LEU A 305 -16.57 -8.58 -7.17
CA LEU A 305 -17.12 -7.27 -7.54
C LEU A 305 -16.08 -6.17 -7.36
N ASP A 306 -16.04 -5.24 -8.28
CA ASP A 306 -15.44 -3.93 -8.09
C ASP A 306 -16.23 -2.89 -8.88
N ALA A 307 -16.40 -1.69 -8.31
CA ALA A 307 -17.17 -0.62 -8.96
C ALA A 307 -16.43 0.04 -10.13
N ASP A 308 -15.11 -0.15 -10.24
CA ASP A 308 -14.26 0.43 -11.30
C ASP A 308 -13.94 -0.61 -12.38
N ALA A 309 -14.33 -0.32 -13.62
CA ALA A 309 -14.11 -1.22 -14.74
C ALA A 309 -12.62 -1.47 -15.07
N ALA A 310 -11.76 -0.48 -14.89
CA ALA A 310 -10.33 -0.63 -15.12
C ALA A 310 -9.68 -1.51 -14.04
N ARG A 311 -10.16 -1.40 -12.81
CA ARG A 311 -9.75 -2.24 -11.69
C ARG A 311 -10.26 -3.67 -11.84
N SER A 312 -11.52 -3.86 -12.29
CA SER A 312 -12.10 -5.17 -12.54
C SER A 312 -11.32 -5.97 -13.59
N ARG A 313 -10.80 -5.34 -14.63
CA ARG A 313 -9.92 -6.01 -15.60
C ARG A 313 -8.68 -6.64 -14.96
N ARG A 314 -8.09 -5.97 -13.94
CA ARG A 314 -6.93 -6.50 -13.21
C ARG A 314 -7.26 -7.75 -12.40
N ILE A 315 -8.51 -7.92 -11.97
CA ILE A 315 -8.96 -9.15 -11.32
C ILE A 315 -8.84 -10.30 -12.32
N GLY A 316 -9.38 -10.12 -13.55
CA GLY A 316 -9.26 -11.10 -14.62
C GLY A 316 -7.81 -11.47 -14.92
N GLU A 317 -6.95 -10.48 -15.18
CA GLU A 317 -5.51 -10.68 -15.45
C GLU A 317 -4.81 -11.47 -14.32
N THR A 318 -5.16 -11.19 -13.06
CA THR A 318 -4.62 -11.92 -11.90
C THR A 318 -5.07 -13.36 -11.89
N LEU A 319 -6.37 -13.61 -12.11
CA LEU A 319 -6.96 -14.95 -12.12
C LEU A 319 -6.48 -15.80 -13.31
N ASP A 320 -6.33 -15.20 -14.49
CA ASP A 320 -5.80 -15.85 -15.69
C ASP A 320 -4.36 -16.35 -15.46
N ARG A 321 -3.48 -15.47 -14.96
CA ARG A 321 -2.08 -15.83 -14.63
C ARG A 321 -2.00 -16.99 -13.64
N LEU A 322 -2.92 -17.03 -12.67
CA LEU A 322 -2.94 -18.06 -11.63
C LEU A 322 -3.66 -19.34 -12.07
N GLY A 323 -4.38 -19.32 -13.19
CA GLY A 323 -5.18 -20.44 -13.68
C GLY A 323 -6.44 -20.68 -12.86
N LEU A 324 -7.10 -19.61 -12.40
CA LEU A 324 -8.24 -19.65 -11.48
C LEU A 324 -9.52 -19.04 -12.08
N ALA A 325 -9.48 -18.54 -13.32
CA ALA A 325 -10.57 -17.80 -13.96
C ALA A 325 -11.88 -18.61 -14.04
N ASP A 326 -11.82 -19.91 -14.28
CA ASP A 326 -12.99 -20.80 -14.44
C ASP A 326 -13.85 -20.88 -13.16
N ARG A 327 -13.29 -20.55 -12.01
CA ARG A 327 -13.95 -20.61 -10.71
C ARG A 327 -14.34 -19.23 -10.15
N ALA A 328 -14.19 -18.18 -10.95
CA ALA A 328 -14.56 -16.83 -10.57
C ALA A 328 -15.41 -16.16 -11.63
N ARG A 329 -16.41 -15.42 -11.20
CA ARG A 329 -17.17 -14.50 -12.04
C ARG A 329 -16.84 -13.07 -11.61
N VAL A 330 -16.25 -12.28 -12.52
CA VAL A 330 -15.93 -10.89 -12.26
C VAL A 330 -17.04 -9.99 -12.79
N LEU A 331 -17.56 -9.09 -11.96
CA LEU A 331 -18.57 -8.11 -12.34
C LEU A 331 -18.13 -6.69 -11.97
N VAL A 332 -18.37 -5.76 -12.86
CA VAL A 332 -18.29 -4.31 -12.57
C VAL A 332 -19.61 -3.89 -11.95
N ALA A 333 -19.64 -3.76 -10.61
CA ALA A 333 -20.85 -3.41 -9.88
C ALA A 333 -20.54 -2.73 -8.55
N ASP A 334 -21.47 -1.89 -8.10
CA ASP A 334 -21.44 -1.30 -6.76
C ASP A 334 -21.99 -2.30 -5.74
N ALA A 335 -21.12 -2.78 -4.86
CA ALA A 335 -21.49 -3.76 -3.82
C ALA A 335 -22.56 -3.24 -2.85
N ALA A 336 -22.68 -1.91 -2.69
CA ALA A 336 -23.73 -1.29 -1.87
C ALA A 336 -25.14 -1.34 -2.53
N ARG A 337 -25.24 -1.84 -3.76
CA ARG A 337 -26.50 -1.93 -4.51
C ARG A 337 -26.81 -3.36 -4.96
N PRO A 338 -27.11 -4.29 -4.03
CA PRO A 338 -27.32 -5.71 -4.35
C PRO A 338 -28.39 -5.95 -5.41
N GLN A 339 -29.40 -5.12 -5.49
CA GLN A 339 -30.52 -5.23 -6.45
C GLN A 339 -30.07 -5.22 -7.92
N ALA A 340 -28.87 -4.66 -8.18
CA ALA A 340 -28.34 -4.55 -9.55
C ALA A 340 -27.54 -5.78 -10.00
N TRP A 341 -27.13 -6.67 -9.09
CA TRP A 341 -26.20 -7.74 -9.42
C TRP A 341 -26.45 -9.07 -8.70
N TRP A 342 -27.19 -9.08 -7.60
CA TRP A 342 -27.46 -10.29 -6.81
C TRP A 342 -28.64 -11.09 -7.41
N ASP A 343 -28.48 -12.40 -7.50
CA ASP A 343 -29.49 -13.31 -8.08
C ASP A 343 -30.48 -13.88 -7.05
N GLY A 344 -30.45 -13.38 -5.81
CA GLY A 344 -31.32 -13.86 -4.73
C GLY A 344 -30.78 -15.06 -3.95
N THR A 345 -29.71 -15.70 -4.40
CA THR A 345 -29.12 -16.86 -3.71
C THR A 345 -28.13 -16.39 -2.65
N PRO A 346 -28.29 -16.72 -1.36
CA PRO A 346 -27.36 -16.30 -0.31
C PRO A 346 -25.96 -16.87 -0.47
N PHE A 347 -24.98 -16.18 0.12
CA PHE A 347 -23.59 -16.58 0.16
C PHE A 347 -23.22 -17.34 1.43
N ASP A 348 -22.36 -18.35 1.30
CA ASP A 348 -21.73 -19.03 2.45
C ASP A 348 -20.76 -18.13 3.18
N GLY A 349 -19.99 -17.35 2.40
CA GLY A 349 -19.02 -16.40 2.91
C GLY A 349 -18.93 -15.13 2.06
N ILE A 350 -18.83 -13.99 2.71
CA ILE A 350 -18.59 -12.69 2.08
C ILE A 350 -17.28 -12.12 2.61
N LEU A 351 -16.37 -11.78 1.71
CA LEU A 351 -15.20 -10.97 1.99
C LEU A 351 -15.53 -9.52 1.63
N LEU A 352 -15.46 -8.65 2.61
CA LEU A 352 -15.55 -7.19 2.43
C LEU A 352 -14.19 -6.56 2.76
N ASP A 353 -13.30 -6.49 1.76
CA ASP A 353 -12.08 -5.68 1.83
C ASP A 353 -12.47 -4.22 1.55
N ALA A 354 -12.95 -3.54 2.58
CA ALA A 354 -13.68 -2.30 2.43
C ALA A 354 -12.78 -1.13 1.99
N PRO A 355 -13.33 -0.20 1.16
CA PRO A 355 -12.66 1.05 0.85
C PRO A 355 -12.31 1.79 2.15
N CYS A 356 -11.03 2.22 2.28
CA CYS A 356 -10.53 2.86 3.49
C CYS A 356 -9.47 3.94 3.18
N THR A 357 -8.97 4.61 4.22
CA THR A 357 -7.90 5.60 4.06
C THR A 357 -6.59 4.98 3.58
N ALA A 358 -6.43 3.67 3.66
CA ALA A 358 -5.19 2.94 3.39
C ALA A 358 -4.03 3.38 4.31
N SER A 359 -4.35 3.77 5.53
CA SER A 359 -3.37 4.27 6.51
C SER A 359 -2.39 3.20 6.99
N GLY A 360 -2.73 1.93 6.84
CA GLY A 360 -1.84 0.82 7.22
C GLY A 360 -0.79 0.45 6.16
N VAL A 361 -0.93 0.94 4.92
CA VAL A 361 -0.01 0.62 3.81
C VAL A 361 0.83 1.83 3.35
N VAL A 362 0.91 2.85 4.16
CA VAL A 362 1.59 4.12 3.87
C VAL A 362 3.08 3.92 3.54
N ARG A 363 3.74 2.95 4.13
CA ARG A 363 5.15 2.65 3.80
C ARG A 363 5.35 2.19 2.36
N ARG A 364 4.31 1.57 1.72
CA ARG A 364 4.30 1.18 0.30
C ARG A 364 3.86 2.33 -0.60
N HIS A 365 2.98 3.18 -0.09
CA HIS A 365 2.37 4.31 -0.79
C HIS A 365 2.53 5.59 0.04
N PRO A 366 3.75 6.14 0.12
CA PRO A 366 4.05 7.25 1.03
C PRO A 366 3.37 8.58 0.65
N ASP A 367 2.80 8.66 -0.55
CA ASP A 367 1.97 9.78 -1.02
C ASP A 367 0.62 9.86 -0.28
N ILE A 368 0.08 8.73 0.18
CA ILE A 368 -1.20 8.65 0.89
C ILE A 368 -1.26 9.63 2.05
N ARG A 369 -0.22 9.66 2.90
CA ARG A 369 -0.18 10.53 4.08
C ARG A 369 -0.28 12.03 3.74
N TRP A 370 0.18 12.44 2.56
CA TRP A 370 0.17 13.83 2.11
C TRP A 370 -1.09 14.22 1.35
N LEU A 371 -1.83 13.24 0.84
CA LEU A 371 -3.04 13.43 0.07
C LEU A 371 -4.32 13.30 0.90
N ARG A 372 -4.32 12.44 1.93
CA ARG A 372 -5.45 12.25 2.83
C ARG A 372 -5.67 13.45 3.73
N ARG A 373 -6.93 13.66 4.10
CA ARG A 373 -7.40 14.65 5.06
C ARG A 373 -8.12 13.93 6.20
N GLU A 374 -8.21 14.55 7.36
CA GLU A 374 -8.92 13.99 8.51
C GLU A 374 -10.38 13.67 8.19
N SER A 375 -11.05 14.54 7.43
CA SER A 375 -12.45 14.33 6.98
C SER A 375 -12.66 13.10 6.09
N ASP A 376 -11.61 12.57 5.45
CA ASP A 376 -11.73 11.38 4.61
C ASP A 376 -12.00 10.13 5.46
N ILE A 377 -11.57 10.11 6.73
CA ILE A 377 -11.82 9.01 7.67
C ILE A 377 -13.33 8.84 7.87
N GLU A 378 -14.05 9.92 8.18
CA GLU A 378 -15.49 9.88 8.44
C GLU A 378 -16.28 9.51 7.18
N GLN A 379 -15.90 10.06 6.03
CA GLN A 379 -16.55 9.75 4.75
C GLN A 379 -16.42 8.28 4.38
N LEU A 380 -15.23 7.71 4.55
CA LEU A 380 -14.97 6.29 4.25
C LEU A 380 -15.63 5.39 5.29
N ALA A 381 -15.64 5.79 6.56
CA ALA A 381 -16.34 5.06 7.61
C ALA A 381 -17.87 4.96 7.34
N MET A 382 -18.50 6.04 6.85
CA MET A 382 -19.90 5.99 6.41
C MET A 382 -20.11 5.04 5.23
N GLN A 383 -19.19 5.04 4.25
CA GLN A 383 -19.26 4.12 3.12
C GLN A 383 -19.11 2.65 3.56
N GLN A 384 -18.22 2.39 4.51
CA GLN A 384 -18.01 1.07 5.10
C GLN A 384 -19.28 0.58 5.82
N ALA A 385 -19.92 1.45 6.59
CA ALA A 385 -21.19 1.12 7.26
C ALA A 385 -22.30 0.78 6.26
N MET A 386 -22.42 1.55 5.15
CA MET A 386 -23.39 1.25 4.08
C MET A 386 -23.10 -0.09 3.41
N LEU A 387 -21.83 -0.42 3.15
CA LEU A 387 -21.45 -1.71 2.58
C LEU A 387 -21.78 -2.87 3.51
N LEU A 388 -21.46 -2.77 4.80
CA LEU A 388 -21.82 -3.76 5.81
C LEU A 388 -23.33 -4.00 5.85
N ALA A 389 -24.13 -2.92 5.91
CA ALA A 389 -25.59 -3.00 5.95
C ALA A 389 -26.19 -3.62 4.65
N ALA A 390 -25.60 -3.32 3.49
CA ALA A 390 -26.07 -3.85 2.21
C ALA A 390 -25.73 -5.34 2.01
N LEU A 391 -24.58 -5.78 2.53
CA LEU A 391 -24.06 -7.13 2.30
C LEU A 391 -24.50 -8.15 3.36
N TRP A 392 -24.76 -7.71 4.60
CA TRP A 392 -25.15 -8.61 5.69
C TRP A 392 -26.40 -9.44 5.39
N PRO A 393 -27.49 -8.89 4.81
CA PRO A 393 -28.66 -9.69 4.43
C PRO A 393 -28.37 -10.83 3.45
N LEU A 394 -27.30 -10.71 2.64
CA LEU A 394 -26.92 -11.69 1.62
C LEU A 394 -26.19 -12.91 2.19
N VAL A 395 -25.73 -12.84 3.43
CA VAL A 395 -25.12 -13.97 4.14
C VAL A 395 -26.21 -14.95 4.53
N ARG A 396 -26.05 -16.25 4.22
CA ARG A 396 -27.00 -17.27 4.70
C ARG A 396 -26.96 -17.42 6.22
N PRO A 397 -28.01 -17.97 6.86
CA PRO A 397 -27.91 -18.41 8.25
C PRO A 397 -26.75 -19.39 8.45
N GLY A 398 -25.92 -19.20 9.48
CA GLY A 398 -24.69 -19.95 9.72
C GLY A 398 -23.55 -19.62 8.77
N GLY A 399 -23.73 -18.68 7.84
CA GLY A 399 -22.68 -18.14 6.96
C GLY A 399 -21.86 -17.04 7.64
N ARG A 400 -20.87 -16.50 6.93
CA ARG A 400 -19.88 -15.57 7.49
C ARG A 400 -19.64 -14.34 6.61
N LEU A 401 -19.35 -13.22 7.26
CA LEU A 401 -18.81 -12.04 6.60
C LEU A 401 -17.48 -11.69 7.29
N LEU A 402 -16.40 -11.66 6.51
CA LEU A 402 -15.14 -11.11 6.95
C LEU A 402 -15.06 -9.65 6.51
N TYR A 403 -15.08 -8.75 7.47
CA TYR A 403 -14.77 -7.34 7.25
C TYR A 403 -13.28 -7.11 7.45
N CYS A 404 -12.63 -6.45 6.49
CA CYS A 404 -11.25 -6.02 6.65
C CYS A 404 -10.98 -4.67 5.99
N THR A 405 -9.96 -3.98 6.49
CA THR A 405 -9.43 -2.74 5.94
C THR A 405 -7.91 -2.73 6.07
N CYS A 406 -7.21 -2.09 5.14
CA CYS A 406 -5.79 -1.75 5.30
C CYS A 406 -5.64 -0.40 6.02
N SER A 407 -6.36 -0.23 7.12
CA SER A 407 -6.35 0.98 7.95
C SER A 407 -5.93 0.67 9.39
N VAL A 408 -5.15 1.58 9.97
CA VAL A 408 -4.82 1.57 11.40
C VAL A 408 -5.76 2.45 12.23
N PHE A 409 -6.66 3.24 11.61
CA PHE A 409 -7.58 4.10 12.32
C PHE A 409 -8.78 3.30 12.88
N ARG A 410 -9.08 3.45 14.18
CA ARG A 410 -10.17 2.72 14.84
C ARG A 410 -11.55 3.01 14.24
N ALA A 411 -11.76 4.19 13.69
CA ALA A 411 -13.01 4.55 13.03
C ALA A 411 -13.31 3.68 11.79
N GLU A 412 -12.29 3.14 11.12
CA GLU A 412 -12.40 2.27 9.97
C GLU A 412 -12.24 0.78 10.33
N GLY A 413 -12.13 0.47 11.62
CA GLY A 413 -11.93 -0.87 12.17
C GLY A 413 -12.89 -1.17 13.31
N SER A 414 -12.40 -1.19 14.56
CA SER A 414 -13.16 -1.60 15.74
C SER A 414 -14.47 -0.83 15.93
N HIS A 415 -14.48 0.50 15.72
CA HIS A 415 -15.70 1.29 15.89
C HIS A 415 -16.79 0.94 14.85
N GLN A 416 -16.41 0.50 13.63
CA GLN A 416 -17.38 0.02 12.64
C GLN A 416 -18.07 -1.25 13.13
N ILE A 417 -17.31 -2.17 13.68
CA ILE A 417 -17.82 -3.46 14.15
C ILE A 417 -18.66 -3.29 15.40
N ASP A 418 -18.23 -2.44 16.34
CA ASP A 418 -19.01 -2.13 17.55
C ASP A 418 -20.38 -1.54 17.18
N ALA A 419 -20.42 -0.57 16.27
CA ALA A 419 -21.64 0.02 15.77
C ALA A 419 -22.50 -0.99 15.00
N PHE A 420 -21.91 -1.84 14.17
CA PHE A 420 -22.63 -2.86 13.40
C PHE A 420 -23.29 -3.89 14.33
N LEU A 421 -22.57 -4.41 15.32
CA LEU A 421 -23.09 -5.40 16.28
C LEU A 421 -24.21 -4.84 17.17
N ALA A 422 -24.16 -3.55 17.50
CA ALA A 422 -25.23 -2.88 18.26
C ALA A 422 -26.59 -2.88 17.53
N HIS A 423 -26.59 -2.93 16.19
CA HIS A 423 -27.80 -2.87 15.36
C HIS A 423 -28.19 -4.22 14.72
N ASN A 424 -27.33 -5.24 14.76
CA ASN A 424 -27.54 -6.53 14.11
C ASN A 424 -27.45 -7.67 15.15
N THR A 425 -28.57 -7.97 15.80
CA THR A 425 -28.63 -8.96 16.89
C THR A 425 -28.41 -10.40 16.42
N ASP A 426 -28.52 -10.65 15.12
CA ASP A 426 -28.22 -11.92 14.45
C ASP A 426 -26.73 -12.08 14.08
N ALA A 427 -25.93 -11.06 14.30
CA ALA A 427 -24.49 -11.09 14.05
C ALA A 427 -23.70 -11.46 15.32
N ARG A 428 -22.73 -12.35 15.19
CA ARG A 428 -21.81 -12.74 16.26
C ARG A 428 -20.37 -12.52 15.81
N LEU A 429 -19.60 -11.77 16.59
CA LEU A 429 -18.15 -11.63 16.35
C LEU A 429 -17.45 -12.94 16.74
N ARG A 430 -16.70 -13.48 15.78
CA ARG A 430 -15.85 -14.66 15.98
C ARG A 430 -14.43 -14.21 16.34
N PRO A 431 -13.60 -15.10 16.93
CA PRO A 431 -12.19 -14.79 17.13
C PRO A 431 -11.54 -14.31 15.83
N SER A 432 -10.91 -13.16 15.87
CA SER A 432 -10.26 -12.48 14.74
C SER A 432 -9.17 -11.53 15.25
N PRO A 433 -8.16 -11.22 14.44
CA PRO A 433 -6.99 -10.46 14.89
C PRO A 433 -7.29 -9.05 15.41
N GLY A 434 -8.39 -8.42 14.98
CA GLY A 434 -8.61 -6.99 15.25
C GLY A 434 -7.61 -6.12 14.48
N HIS A 435 -7.05 -5.12 15.14
CA HIS A 435 -6.02 -4.25 14.56
C HIS A 435 -4.65 -4.94 14.59
N LEU A 436 -4.07 -5.15 13.40
CA LEU A 436 -2.68 -5.50 13.17
C LEU A 436 -1.93 -4.19 12.88
N LEU A 437 -0.98 -3.84 13.72
CA LEU A 437 -0.23 -2.59 13.62
C LEU A 437 1.14 -2.85 12.98
N PRO A 438 1.57 -2.03 12.00
CA PRO A 438 2.91 -2.17 11.43
C PRO A 438 3.94 -1.84 12.50
N GLN A 439 4.97 -2.68 12.63
CA GLN A 439 6.07 -2.47 13.55
C GLN A 439 7.39 -2.58 12.80
N SER A 440 8.35 -1.72 13.16
CA SER A 440 9.70 -1.86 12.66
C SER A 440 10.42 -2.98 13.45
N THR A 441 11.04 -3.90 12.74
CA THR A 441 11.77 -5.04 13.35
C THR A 441 12.98 -4.62 14.18
N SER A 442 13.37 -3.34 14.18
CA SER A 442 14.53 -2.83 14.92
C SER A 442 14.29 -2.59 16.40
N ASP A 443 13.05 -2.65 16.91
CA ASP A 443 12.73 -2.27 18.30
C ASP A 443 11.77 -3.23 19.03
N VAL A 444 11.84 -4.51 18.73
CA VAL A 444 10.98 -5.51 19.40
C VAL A 444 11.54 -5.85 20.76
N ARG A 445 11.29 -5.02 21.77
CA ARG A 445 11.28 -5.43 23.17
C ARG A 445 9.85 -5.80 23.57
N GLY A 446 9.52 -7.06 23.43
CA GLY A 446 8.51 -7.69 24.27
C GLY A 446 7.05 -7.58 23.82
N VAL A 447 6.74 -7.89 22.56
CA VAL A 447 5.42 -8.40 22.21
C VAL A 447 5.60 -9.82 21.71
N PRO A 448 5.21 -10.85 22.48
CA PRO A 448 5.05 -12.19 21.93
C PRO A 448 3.84 -12.13 21.00
N ASP A 449 3.87 -12.89 19.91
CA ASP A 449 2.78 -13.20 19.02
C ASP A 449 2.63 -12.38 17.73
N ASN A 450 3.73 -12.01 17.08
CA ASN A 450 3.63 -11.69 15.66
C ASN A 450 4.43 -12.71 14.83
N ASP A 451 3.90 -13.93 14.70
CA ASP A 451 4.41 -14.95 13.79
C ASP A 451 4.38 -14.51 12.31
N LEU A 452 3.66 -13.41 12.02
CA LEU A 452 3.54 -12.82 10.69
C LEU A 452 4.81 -12.10 10.21
N GLY A 453 5.82 -11.91 11.07
CA GLY A 453 7.00 -11.13 10.74
C GLY A 453 6.68 -9.64 10.54
N ASP A 454 7.44 -8.96 9.66
CA ASP A 454 7.20 -7.56 9.31
C ASP A 454 6.05 -7.46 8.29
N HIS A 455 4.93 -6.82 8.68
CA HIS A 455 3.70 -6.72 7.90
C HIS A 455 3.14 -5.30 7.90
N ASP A 456 2.23 -5.02 6.97
CA ASP A 456 1.48 -3.76 6.91
C ASP A 456 0.38 -3.70 7.97
N GLY A 457 -0.19 -2.50 8.17
CA GLY A 457 -1.31 -2.31 9.06
C GLY A 457 -2.62 -2.79 8.43
N PHE A 458 -3.37 -3.60 9.19
CA PHE A 458 -4.70 -4.10 8.79
C PHE A 458 -5.66 -4.14 9.97
N PHE A 459 -6.95 -4.26 9.66
CA PHE A 459 -7.98 -4.61 10.62
C PHE A 459 -8.78 -5.79 10.08
N TYR A 460 -9.15 -6.72 10.95
CA TYR A 460 -9.96 -7.90 10.64
C TYR A 460 -11.06 -8.14 11.69
N ALA A 461 -12.28 -8.39 11.23
CA ALA A 461 -13.39 -8.86 12.05
C ALA A 461 -14.21 -9.90 11.30
N LEU A 462 -14.27 -11.10 11.84
CA LEU A 462 -15.08 -12.20 11.30
C LEU A 462 -16.44 -12.21 11.99
N LEU A 463 -17.49 -11.98 11.22
CA LEU A 463 -18.87 -11.99 11.67
C LEU A 463 -19.55 -13.30 11.20
N GLU A 464 -20.27 -13.97 12.10
CA GLU A 464 -21.07 -15.14 11.79
C GLU A 464 -22.55 -14.81 11.98
N LYS A 465 -23.38 -15.17 11.00
CA LYS A 465 -24.81 -14.99 11.06
C LYS A 465 -25.46 -16.13 11.84
N SER A 466 -26.30 -15.81 12.82
CA SER A 466 -27.01 -16.82 13.60
C SER A 466 -27.80 -17.76 12.70
N ALA A 467 -27.86 -19.06 13.09
CA ALA A 467 -28.52 -20.09 12.31
C ALA A 467 -30.05 -20.07 12.40
N ARG A 468 -30.63 -19.09 13.13
CA ARG A 468 -32.08 -18.97 13.33
C ARG A 468 -32.68 -17.88 12.48
#